data_79b1f3735243d9efc6f43a6846c850a7
#
_entry.id   79b1f3735243d9efc6f43a6846c850a7
#
_cell.length_a   1.000
_cell.length_b   1.000
_cell.length_c   1.000
_cell.angle_alpha   90.00
_cell.angle_beta   90.00
_cell.angle_gamma   90.00
#
_symmetry.space_group_name_H-M   'P 1'
#
loop_
_entity.id
_entity.type
_entity.pdbx_description
1 polymer ?
#
loop_
_entity_poly.entity_id
_entity_poly.type
_entity_poly.pdbx_seq_one_letter_code
_entity_poly.pdbx_strand_id
1 'polypeptide(L)'
;MNLLYFLVQQTMFFSIPLLIVALGGMFAERSGVINIALEGTMIIGAFAGILFINMIQRFISGQLVLILAVFVSVLSGILISLLHAYASVNLKANQIISGTAINMLAPALAVYITRMIRTVQQIPFINQFRIEKVPLLGDIPFFGSLLFKNTYITTYIGFLIFALSAFFLYKTRFGLRLRSCGEHPQAADSAGINVYVMRYTGVIISGALAGLGGLVFVIPTSIEFNPEVSGYGFLALAVLIFGQWKPGRILAAAFFFGLMKAISSSYSGIDFMRVIPIPSYIYKMVPYIATLIVLAFSSKKSQAPQSAGIPFDKGRR
;
A
#
# COMPACT_ATOMS: atom_id res chain seq x y z
N MET A 1 -3.35 -6.32 -30.23
CA MET A 1 -3.39 -7.20 -29.04
C MET A 1 -2.27 -6.90 -28.04
N ASN A 2 -1.06 -6.66 -28.52
CA ASN A 2 0.08 -6.39 -27.63
C ASN A 2 -0.07 -5.18 -26.71
N LEU A 3 -0.70 -4.09 -27.19
CA LEU A 3 -0.91 -2.89 -26.37
C LEU A 3 -1.87 -3.13 -25.20
N LEU A 4 -2.97 -3.87 -25.43
CA LEU A 4 -3.93 -4.20 -24.37
C LEU A 4 -3.27 -5.04 -23.26
N TYR A 5 -2.52 -6.08 -23.63
CA TYR A 5 -1.81 -6.90 -22.66
C TYR A 5 -0.79 -6.09 -21.86
N PHE A 6 -0.04 -5.23 -22.55
CA PHE A 6 0.91 -4.35 -21.88
C PHE A 6 0.22 -3.40 -20.90
N LEU A 7 -0.86 -2.73 -21.29
CA LEU A 7 -1.59 -1.81 -20.40
C LEU A 7 -2.19 -2.52 -19.19
N VAL A 8 -2.74 -3.73 -19.37
CA VAL A 8 -3.29 -4.48 -18.24
C VAL A 8 -2.18 -4.93 -17.28
N GLN A 9 -1.05 -5.40 -17.78
CA GLN A 9 0.10 -5.76 -16.94
C GLN A 9 0.63 -4.54 -16.18
N GLN A 10 0.83 -3.40 -16.83
CA GLN A 10 1.25 -2.16 -16.18
C GLN A 10 0.22 -1.71 -15.14
N THR A 11 -1.06 -1.80 -15.47
CA THR A 11 -2.13 -1.48 -14.52
C THR A 11 -2.03 -2.34 -13.25
N MET A 12 -1.75 -3.63 -13.37
CA MET A 12 -1.57 -4.49 -12.20
C MET A 12 -0.36 -4.07 -11.36
N PHE A 13 0.79 -3.76 -12.00
CA PHE A 13 1.98 -3.35 -11.27
C PHE A 13 1.75 -2.07 -10.45
N PHE A 14 0.92 -1.17 -10.93
CA PHE A 14 0.56 0.05 -10.22
C PHE A 14 -0.62 -0.11 -9.26
N SER A 15 -1.60 -0.96 -9.57
CA SER A 15 -2.81 -1.14 -8.76
C SER A 15 -2.59 -1.98 -7.51
N ILE A 16 -1.77 -3.03 -7.61
CA ILE A 16 -1.59 -3.98 -6.49
C ILE A 16 -0.96 -3.33 -5.26
N PRO A 17 0.14 -2.56 -5.35
CA PRO A 17 0.65 -1.86 -4.18
C PRO A 17 -0.37 -0.87 -3.59
N LEU A 18 -1.10 -0.12 -4.44
CA LEU A 18 -2.18 0.77 -3.97
C LEU A 18 -3.26 0.02 -3.21
N LEU A 19 -3.69 -1.13 -3.73
CA LEU A 19 -4.68 -1.99 -3.09
C LEU A 19 -4.22 -2.45 -1.71
N ILE A 20 -3.00 -3.01 -1.61
CA ILE A 20 -2.45 -3.54 -0.36
C ILE A 20 -2.37 -2.43 0.69
N VAL A 21 -1.81 -1.26 0.33
CA VAL A 21 -1.61 -0.14 1.25
C VAL A 21 -2.94 0.48 1.68
N ALA A 22 -3.89 0.66 0.75
CA ALA A 22 -5.22 1.18 1.06
C ALA A 22 -6.03 0.23 1.96
N LEU A 23 -5.89 -1.09 1.77
CA LEU A 23 -6.47 -2.07 2.69
C LEU A 23 -5.82 -1.96 4.09
N GLY A 24 -4.51 -1.72 4.16
CA GLY A 24 -3.81 -1.43 5.41
C GLY A 24 -4.39 -0.20 6.10
N GLY A 25 -4.50 0.93 5.42
CA GLY A 25 -5.12 2.15 5.92
C GLY A 25 -6.56 1.93 6.41
N MET A 26 -7.32 1.10 5.70
CA MET A 26 -8.68 0.72 6.09
C MET A 26 -8.74 0.02 7.45
N PHE A 27 -7.82 -0.90 7.75
CA PHE A 27 -7.79 -1.56 9.06
C PHE A 27 -7.48 -0.59 10.19
N ALA A 28 -6.52 0.33 10.00
CA ALA A 28 -6.22 1.35 11.00
C ALA A 28 -7.42 2.27 11.24
N GLU A 29 -8.01 2.83 10.19
CA GLU A 29 -9.12 3.78 10.33
C GLU A 29 -10.41 3.11 10.83
N ARG A 30 -10.68 1.87 10.42
CA ARG A 30 -11.80 1.07 10.98
C ARG A 30 -11.59 0.71 12.45
N SER A 31 -10.39 0.81 13.01
CA SER A 31 -10.14 0.70 14.45
C SER A 31 -10.29 2.02 15.21
N GLY A 32 -10.43 3.14 14.48
CA GLY A 32 -10.51 4.50 15.05
C GLY A 32 -9.19 5.27 15.06
N VAL A 33 -8.13 4.75 14.40
CA VAL A 33 -6.84 5.44 14.29
C VAL A 33 -6.58 5.83 12.84
N ILE A 34 -6.46 7.14 12.58
CA ILE A 34 -6.05 7.66 11.27
C ILE A 34 -4.57 7.35 11.05
N ASN A 35 -4.23 6.71 9.96
CA ASN A 35 -2.85 6.39 9.63
C ASN A 35 -2.38 7.12 8.36
N ILE A 36 -1.87 8.35 8.53
CA ILE A 36 -1.22 9.11 7.45
C ILE A 36 0.22 8.64 7.22
N ALA A 37 0.81 7.85 8.13
CA ALA A 37 2.18 7.36 8.02
C ALA A 37 2.40 6.30 6.93
N LEU A 38 1.43 6.05 6.07
CA LEU A 38 1.50 4.99 5.03
C LEU A 38 2.69 5.19 4.09
N GLU A 39 2.97 6.44 3.67
CA GLU A 39 4.09 6.77 2.78
C GLU A 39 5.44 6.40 3.43
N GLY A 40 5.68 6.87 4.65
CA GLY A 40 6.91 6.58 5.38
C GLY A 40 7.08 5.09 5.69
N THR A 41 5.97 4.41 6.04
CA THR A 41 5.97 2.98 6.30
C THR A 41 6.28 2.18 5.02
N MET A 42 5.77 2.60 3.85
CA MET A 42 6.12 2.03 2.56
C MET A 42 7.62 2.18 2.28
N ILE A 43 8.19 3.37 2.52
CA ILE A 43 9.62 3.64 2.31
C ILE A 43 10.48 2.71 3.17
N ILE A 44 10.18 2.57 4.46
CA ILE A 44 10.94 1.69 5.36
C ILE A 44 10.79 0.23 4.96
N GLY A 45 9.58 -0.20 4.58
CA GLY A 45 9.34 -1.56 4.11
C GLY A 45 10.09 -1.88 2.81
N ALA A 46 10.06 -0.98 1.84
CA ALA A 46 10.81 -1.10 0.59
C ALA A 46 12.32 -1.10 0.88
N PHE A 47 12.81 -0.16 1.69
CA PHE A 47 14.21 -0.07 2.09
C PHE A 47 14.73 -1.39 2.68
N ALA A 48 14.05 -1.90 3.72
CA ALA A 48 14.46 -3.12 4.40
C ALA A 48 14.41 -4.34 3.47
N GLY A 49 13.34 -4.47 2.67
CA GLY A 49 13.18 -5.58 1.73
C GLY A 49 14.22 -5.56 0.61
N ILE A 50 14.50 -4.40 0.01
CA ILE A 50 15.51 -4.28 -1.07
C ILE A 50 16.92 -4.42 -0.51
N LEU A 51 17.20 -3.88 0.67
CA LEU A 51 18.49 -4.08 1.34
C LEU A 51 18.72 -5.58 1.59
N PHE A 52 17.72 -6.29 2.09
CA PHE A 52 17.77 -7.74 2.27
C PHE A 52 18.02 -8.46 0.95
N ILE A 53 17.28 -8.14 -0.12
CA ILE A 53 17.51 -8.72 -1.46
C ILE A 53 18.96 -8.49 -1.89
N ASN A 54 19.46 -7.26 -1.79
CA ASN A 54 20.81 -6.92 -2.19
C ASN A 54 21.89 -7.71 -1.45
N MET A 55 21.69 -7.98 -0.15
CA MET A 55 22.64 -8.75 0.67
C MET A 55 22.60 -10.25 0.36
N ILE A 56 21.42 -10.82 0.11
CA ILE A 56 21.20 -12.26 0.03
C ILE A 56 21.22 -12.81 -1.41
N GLN A 57 20.91 -11.99 -2.42
CA GLN A 57 20.82 -12.43 -3.82
C GLN A 57 22.12 -13.03 -4.38
N ARG A 58 23.26 -12.83 -3.71
CA ARG A 58 24.55 -13.46 -4.07
C ARG A 58 24.64 -14.92 -3.63
N PHE A 59 23.87 -15.31 -2.62
CA PHE A 59 23.89 -16.63 -2.00
C PHE A 59 22.69 -17.49 -2.41
N ILE A 60 21.53 -16.84 -2.55
CA ILE A 60 20.25 -17.48 -2.90
C ILE A 60 19.65 -16.69 -4.06
N SER A 61 19.10 -17.40 -5.04
CA SER A 61 18.46 -16.79 -6.21
C SER A 61 16.98 -17.18 -6.34
N GLY A 62 16.25 -16.47 -7.19
CA GLY A 62 14.87 -16.80 -7.55
C GLY A 62 13.82 -16.32 -6.55
N GLN A 63 12.65 -16.94 -6.60
CA GLN A 63 11.45 -16.51 -5.87
C GLN A 63 11.58 -16.59 -4.33
N LEU A 64 12.45 -17.47 -3.82
CA LEU A 64 12.65 -17.63 -2.38
C LEU A 64 13.17 -16.32 -1.75
N VAL A 65 14.11 -15.65 -2.42
CA VAL A 65 14.63 -14.35 -1.93
C VAL A 65 13.51 -13.31 -1.83
N LEU A 66 12.62 -13.28 -2.83
CA LEU A 66 11.48 -12.36 -2.83
C LEU A 66 10.51 -12.66 -1.67
N ILE A 67 10.21 -13.94 -1.43
CA ILE A 67 9.32 -14.34 -0.32
C ILE A 67 9.93 -13.93 1.02
N LEU A 68 11.23 -14.17 1.23
CA LEU A 68 11.91 -13.73 2.46
C LEU A 68 11.94 -12.21 2.59
N ALA A 69 12.16 -11.49 1.48
CA ALA A 69 12.11 -10.03 1.48
C ALA A 69 10.71 -9.48 1.83
N VAL A 70 9.64 -10.18 1.41
CA VAL A 70 8.26 -9.87 1.81
C VAL A 70 8.13 -9.93 3.33
N PHE A 71 8.64 -10.97 3.99
CA PHE A 71 8.61 -11.06 5.46
C PHE A 71 9.40 -9.93 6.13
N VAL A 72 10.57 -9.60 5.62
CA VAL A 72 11.40 -8.50 6.13
C VAL A 72 10.67 -7.16 5.99
N SER A 73 10.04 -6.90 4.85
CA SER A 73 9.26 -5.68 4.60
C SER A 73 8.04 -5.58 5.50
N VAL A 74 7.34 -6.67 5.74
CA VAL A 74 6.21 -6.75 6.68
C VAL A 74 6.67 -6.44 8.09
N LEU A 75 7.74 -7.08 8.57
CA LEU A 75 8.27 -6.87 9.91
C LEU A 75 8.75 -5.42 10.13
N SER A 76 9.46 -4.86 9.16
CA SER A 76 9.93 -3.46 9.25
C SER A 76 8.76 -2.47 9.24
N GLY A 77 7.73 -2.72 8.44
CA GLY A 77 6.49 -1.94 8.45
C GLY A 77 5.75 -2.03 9.80
N ILE A 78 5.69 -3.19 10.42
CA ILE A 78 5.15 -3.36 11.78
C ILE A 78 5.96 -2.54 12.78
N LEU A 79 7.28 -2.65 12.78
CA LEU A 79 8.14 -1.95 13.74
C LEU A 79 7.97 -0.44 13.69
N ILE A 80 7.97 0.16 12.50
CA ILE A 80 7.79 1.61 12.37
C ILE A 80 6.36 2.04 12.76
N SER A 81 5.36 1.22 12.45
CA SER A 81 3.96 1.52 12.80
C SER A 81 3.68 1.43 14.30
N LEU A 82 4.47 0.68 15.07
CA LEU A 82 4.36 0.65 16.53
C LEU A 82 4.64 2.02 17.16
N LEU A 83 5.51 2.84 16.56
CA LEU A 83 5.75 4.22 17.01
C LEU A 83 4.47 5.06 16.87
N HIS A 84 3.78 4.94 15.72
CA HIS A 84 2.50 5.61 15.49
C HIS A 84 1.40 5.08 16.41
N ALA A 85 1.33 3.76 16.61
CA ALA A 85 0.37 3.15 17.51
C ALA A 85 0.57 3.64 18.96
N TYR A 86 1.80 3.66 19.44
CA TYR A 86 2.11 4.14 20.79
C TYR A 86 1.75 5.62 20.97
N ALA A 87 2.16 6.47 20.02
CA ALA A 87 1.84 7.89 20.06
C ALA A 87 0.32 8.14 20.04
N SER A 88 -0.41 7.44 19.16
CA SER A 88 -1.85 7.65 18.95
C SER A 88 -2.71 7.06 20.07
N VAL A 89 -2.34 5.89 20.60
CA VAL A 89 -3.18 5.12 21.54
C VAL A 89 -2.81 5.41 22.98
N ASN A 90 -1.50 5.39 23.32
CA ASN A 90 -1.04 5.60 24.71
C ASN A 90 -0.86 7.07 25.04
N LEU A 91 -0.13 7.82 24.20
CA LEU A 91 0.14 9.22 24.45
C LEU A 91 -1.04 10.12 24.05
N LYS A 92 -2.08 9.56 23.40
CA LYS A 92 -3.24 10.32 22.91
C LYS A 92 -2.84 11.53 22.05
N ALA A 93 -1.67 11.43 21.38
CA ALA A 93 -1.13 12.48 20.54
C ALA A 93 -1.98 12.67 19.28
N ASN A 94 -1.83 13.83 18.64
CA ASN A 94 -2.47 14.10 17.36
C ASN A 94 -1.95 13.11 16.31
N GLN A 95 -2.84 12.30 15.74
CA GLN A 95 -2.51 11.20 14.83
C GLN A 95 -1.96 11.70 13.49
N ILE A 96 -2.40 12.88 13.04
CA ILE A 96 -1.91 13.53 11.82
C ILE A 96 -0.45 13.94 12.02
N ILE A 97 -0.13 14.59 13.15
CA ILE A 97 1.24 15.02 13.47
C ILE A 97 2.17 13.80 13.61
N SER A 98 1.75 12.78 14.33
CA SER A 98 2.52 11.54 14.48
C SER A 98 2.78 10.86 13.13
N GLY A 99 1.77 10.78 12.25
CA GLY A 99 1.90 10.20 10.92
C GLY A 99 2.83 11.00 10.00
N THR A 100 2.70 12.33 9.99
CA THR A 100 3.59 13.19 9.19
C THR A 100 5.03 13.15 9.69
N ALA A 101 5.26 13.04 11.00
CA ALA A 101 6.60 12.88 11.57
C ALA A 101 7.28 11.60 11.04
N ILE A 102 6.55 10.48 10.97
CA ILE A 102 7.07 9.23 10.38
C ILE A 102 7.36 9.40 8.89
N ASN A 103 6.48 10.09 8.14
CA ASN A 103 6.70 10.33 6.72
C ASN A 103 7.96 11.19 6.45
N MET A 104 8.33 12.07 7.37
CA MET A 104 9.59 12.83 7.28
C MET A 104 10.80 12.02 7.76
N LEU A 105 10.63 11.23 8.81
CA LEU A 105 11.70 10.41 9.39
C LEU A 105 12.13 9.29 8.43
N ALA A 106 11.19 8.62 7.79
CA ALA A 106 11.43 7.41 7.00
C ALA A 106 12.42 7.61 5.85
N PRO A 107 12.25 8.59 4.93
CA PRO A 107 13.23 8.83 3.87
C PRO A 107 14.58 9.27 4.42
N ALA A 108 14.62 10.13 5.46
CA ALA A 108 15.86 10.57 6.08
C ALA A 108 16.65 9.41 6.69
N LEU A 109 15.96 8.50 7.39
CA LEU A 109 16.56 7.30 7.98
C LEU A 109 17.07 6.34 6.90
N ALA A 110 16.30 6.11 5.83
CA ALA A 110 16.70 5.26 4.73
C ALA A 110 17.92 5.82 3.99
N VAL A 111 17.97 7.14 3.72
CA VAL A 111 19.15 7.81 3.13
C VAL A 111 20.36 7.67 4.04
N TYR A 112 20.19 7.97 5.34
CA TYR A 112 21.28 7.93 6.31
C TYR A 112 21.91 6.53 6.39
N ILE A 113 21.10 5.50 6.59
CA ILE A 113 21.58 4.12 6.67
C ILE A 113 22.22 3.67 5.35
N THR A 114 21.62 4.00 4.20
CA THR A 114 22.17 3.62 2.89
C THR A 114 23.55 4.24 2.69
N ARG A 115 23.74 5.52 3.03
CA ARG A 115 25.04 6.20 2.94
C ARG A 115 26.10 5.62 3.87
N MET A 116 25.71 5.21 5.08
CA MET A 116 26.61 4.52 5.99
C MET A 116 27.14 3.19 5.45
N ILE A 117 26.27 2.45 4.71
CA ILE A 117 26.62 1.14 4.20
C ILE A 117 27.32 1.22 2.83
N ARG A 118 26.97 2.22 1.98
CA ARG A 118 27.33 2.21 0.56
C ARG A 118 27.95 3.49 0.00
N THR A 119 28.11 4.55 0.75
CA THR A 119 28.54 5.87 0.26
C THR A 119 27.60 6.56 -0.75
N VAL A 120 26.65 5.84 -1.35
CA VAL A 120 25.64 6.34 -2.30
C VAL A 120 24.23 6.24 -1.69
N GLN A 121 23.25 6.93 -2.29
CA GLN A 121 21.87 6.92 -1.77
C GLN A 121 21.02 5.78 -2.31
N GLN A 122 21.53 5.06 -3.30
CA GLN A 122 20.77 4.04 -4.05
C GLN A 122 21.21 2.64 -3.66
N ILE A 123 20.25 1.71 -3.63
CA ILE A 123 20.51 0.29 -3.43
C ILE A 123 20.14 -0.46 -4.71
N PRO A 124 21.13 -0.88 -5.53
CA PRO A 124 20.85 -1.68 -6.71
C PRO A 124 20.44 -3.10 -6.32
N PHE A 125 19.57 -3.70 -7.10
CA PHE A 125 19.19 -5.11 -6.98
C PHE A 125 18.96 -5.72 -8.36
N ILE A 126 19.13 -7.05 -8.46
CA ILE A 126 18.87 -7.76 -9.71
C ILE A 126 17.43 -8.25 -9.68
N ASN A 127 16.60 -7.73 -10.59
CA ASN A 127 15.20 -8.13 -10.70
C ASN A 127 15.04 -9.43 -11.48
N GLN A 128 15.18 -10.57 -10.80
CA GLN A 128 14.98 -11.93 -11.36
C GLN A 128 13.63 -12.52 -10.93
N PHE A 129 12.71 -11.71 -10.44
CA PHE A 129 11.48 -12.18 -9.80
C PHE A 129 10.27 -12.24 -10.74
N ARG A 130 10.45 -11.83 -12.00
CA ARG A 130 9.39 -11.86 -12.99
C ARG A 130 9.14 -13.30 -13.45
N ILE A 131 7.90 -13.75 -13.35
CA ILE A 131 7.45 -15.05 -13.79
C ILE A 131 7.01 -14.91 -15.25
N GLU A 132 7.75 -15.54 -16.17
CA GLU A 132 7.44 -15.48 -17.61
C GLU A 132 6.08 -16.12 -17.90
N LYS A 133 5.79 -17.26 -17.30
CA LYS A 133 4.54 -17.99 -17.48
C LYS A 133 4.22 -18.84 -16.24
N VAL A 134 2.99 -18.70 -15.74
CA VAL A 134 2.50 -19.60 -14.69
C VAL A 134 2.10 -20.94 -15.34
N PRO A 135 2.60 -22.09 -14.86
CA PRO A 135 2.24 -23.40 -15.41
C PRO A 135 0.72 -23.61 -15.39
N LEU A 136 0.17 -24.25 -16.40
CA LEU A 136 -1.25 -24.54 -16.63
C LEU A 136 -2.12 -23.28 -16.87
N LEU A 137 -2.06 -22.28 -16.01
CA LEU A 137 -2.90 -21.07 -16.10
C LEU A 137 -2.42 -20.12 -17.22
N GLY A 138 -1.13 -20.10 -17.52
CA GLY A 138 -0.57 -19.30 -18.61
C GLY A 138 -0.94 -19.77 -20.01
N ASP A 139 -1.49 -20.99 -20.16
CA ASP A 139 -1.90 -21.57 -21.45
C ASP A 139 -3.36 -21.25 -21.81
N ILE A 140 -4.14 -20.70 -20.88
CA ILE A 140 -5.53 -20.35 -21.14
C ILE A 140 -5.57 -19.24 -22.20
N PRO A 141 -6.28 -19.44 -23.32
CA PRO A 141 -6.41 -18.42 -24.35
C PRO A 141 -6.94 -17.11 -23.78
N PHE A 142 -6.37 -15.98 -24.20
CA PHE A 142 -6.71 -14.63 -23.77
C PHE A 142 -6.38 -14.35 -22.29
N PHE A 143 -7.00 -15.03 -21.32
CA PHE A 143 -6.80 -14.81 -19.88
C PHE A 143 -5.38 -15.20 -19.41
N GLY A 144 -4.79 -16.24 -19.97
CA GLY A 144 -3.43 -16.65 -19.66
C GLY A 144 -2.42 -15.55 -19.98
N SER A 145 -2.55 -14.95 -21.16
CA SER A 145 -1.67 -13.86 -21.57
C SER A 145 -1.91 -12.55 -20.81
N LEU A 146 -3.13 -12.34 -20.32
CA LEU A 146 -3.53 -11.12 -19.60
C LEU A 146 -3.07 -11.11 -18.14
N LEU A 147 -3.20 -12.25 -17.44
CA LEU A 147 -3.08 -12.33 -15.99
C LEU A 147 -1.92 -13.22 -15.51
N PHE A 148 -1.47 -14.18 -16.33
CA PHE A 148 -0.57 -15.26 -15.91
C PHE A 148 0.75 -15.31 -16.64
N LYS A 149 1.02 -14.36 -17.55
CA LYS A 149 2.32 -14.17 -18.18
C LYS A 149 2.96 -12.86 -17.75
N ASN A 150 4.28 -12.88 -17.61
CA ASN A 150 5.08 -11.71 -17.24
C ASN A 150 4.61 -11.01 -15.96
N THR A 151 4.26 -11.78 -14.94
CA THR A 151 3.74 -11.31 -13.66
C THR A 151 4.73 -11.52 -12.52
N TYR A 152 4.43 -10.98 -11.35
CA TYR A 152 5.17 -11.21 -10.11
C TYR A 152 4.30 -11.98 -9.13
N ILE A 153 4.91 -12.81 -8.28
CA ILE A 153 4.21 -13.55 -7.22
C ILE A 153 3.47 -12.58 -6.28
N THR A 154 3.98 -11.37 -6.10
CA THR A 154 3.38 -10.32 -5.28
C THR A 154 2.01 -9.86 -5.78
N THR A 155 1.72 -10.00 -7.08
CA THR A 155 0.39 -9.74 -7.65
C THR A 155 -0.65 -10.68 -7.06
N TYR A 156 -0.35 -11.97 -6.99
CA TYR A 156 -1.26 -12.98 -6.43
C TYR A 156 -1.38 -12.84 -4.91
N ILE A 157 -0.27 -12.51 -4.23
CA ILE A 157 -0.29 -12.15 -2.80
C ILE A 157 -1.23 -10.96 -2.55
N GLY A 158 -1.22 -9.94 -3.42
CA GLY A 158 -2.13 -8.80 -3.31
C GLY A 158 -3.60 -9.17 -3.40
N PHE A 159 -3.98 -10.04 -4.34
CA PHE A 159 -5.35 -10.55 -4.43
C PHE A 159 -5.74 -11.43 -3.24
N LEU A 160 -4.81 -12.25 -2.75
CA LEU A 160 -5.02 -13.05 -1.53
C LEU A 160 -5.26 -12.15 -0.32
N ILE A 161 -4.45 -11.10 -0.15
CA ILE A 161 -4.61 -10.10 0.92
C ILE A 161 -5.97 -9.41 0.80
N PHE A 162 -6.41 -9.06 -0.41
CA PHE A 162 -7.75 -8.50 -0.63
C PHE A 162 -8.86 -9.46 -0.15
N ALA A 163 -8.80 -10.72 -0.58
CA ALA A 163 -9.78 -11.73 -0.19
C ALA A 163 -9.81 -11.95 1.33
N LEU A 164 -8.62 -12.09 1.95
CA LEU A 164 -8.49 -12.23 3.39
C LEU A 164 -8.97 -10.99 4.14
N SER A 165 -8.64 -9.80 3.68
CA SER A 165 -9.08 -8.53 4.29
C SER A 165 -10.61 -8.41 4.27
N ALA A 166 -11.24 -8.74 3.15
CA ALA A 166 -12.69 -8.74 3.03
C ALA A 166 -13.35 -9.77 3.96
N PHE A 167 -12.76 -10.98 4.02
CA PHE A 167 -13.25 -12.04 4.91
C PHE A 167 -13.10 -11.65 6.38
N PHE A 168 -11.89 -11.25 6.81
CA PHE A 168 -11.66 -10.91 8.22
C PHE A 168 -12.51 -9.73 8.68
N LEU A 169 -12.66 -8.69 7.85
CA LEU A 169 -13.40 -7.50 8.22
C LEU A 169 -14.92 -7.74 8.35
N TYR A 170 -15.49 -8.58 7.46
CA TYR A 170 -16.95 -8.73 7.39
C TYR A 170 -17.51 -10.07 7.89
N LYS A 171 -16.70 -11.12 7.94
CA LYS A 171 -17.15 -12.48 8.26
C LYS A 171 -16.61 -13.00 9.60
N THR A 172 -15.80 -12.22 10.33
CA THR A 172 -15.21 -12.68 11.61
C THR A 172 -15.62 -11.81 12.78
N ARG A 173 -15.54 -12.40 14.00
CA ARG A 173 -15.72 -11.66 15.27
C ARG A 173 -14.68 -10.57 15.45
N PHE A 174 -13.46 -10.78 14.95
CA PHE A 174 -12.39 -9.79 14.97
C PHE A 174 -12.80 -8.52 14.19
N GLY A 175 -13.26 -8.66 12.95
CA GLY A 175 -13.67 -7.53 12.12
C GLY A 175 -14.87 -6.78 12.70
N LEU A 176 -15.81 -7.49 13.34
CA LEU A 176 -16.92 -6.84 14.05
C LEU A 176 -16.42 -5.97 15.20
N ARG A 177 -15.55 -6.51 16.07
CA ARG A 177 -14.95 -5.78 17.20
C ARG A 177 -14.11 -4.59 16.74
N LEU A 178 -13.31 -4.78 15.68
CA LEU A 178 -12.50 -3.71 15.11
C LEU A 178 -13.38 -2.53 14.64
N ARG A 179 -14.42 -2.81 13.87
CA ARG A 179 -15.36 -1.78 13.38
C ARG A 179 -16.14 -1.11 14.49
N SER A 180 -16.58 -1.82 15.52
CA SER A 180 -17.27 -1.22 16.67
C SER A 180 -16.37 -0.23 17.42
N CYS A 181 -15.06 -0.51 17.53
CA CYS A 181 -14.10 0.43 18.12
C CYS A 181 -13.90 1.70 17.29
N GLY A 182 -14.07 1.64 15.98
CA GLY A 182 -13.99 2.81 15.10
C GLY A 182 -15.29 3.65 15.06
N GLU A 183 -16.43 3.05 15.30
CA GLU A 183 -17.73 3.76 15.31
C GLU A 183 -18.02 4.34 16.71
N HIS A 184 -18.08 3.48 17.76
CA HIS A 184 -18.40 3.88 19.14
C HIS A 184 -17.50 3.14 20.14
N PRO A 185 -16.28 3.64 20.42
CA PRO A 185 -15.33 2.95 21.28
C PRO A 185 -15.82 2.81 22.73
N GLN A 186 -16.59 3.76 23.25
CA GLN A 186 -17.16 3.69 24.61
C GLN A 186 -18.18 2.55 24.72
N ALA A 187 -19.04 2.38 23.72
CA ALA A 187 -20.00 1.27 23.68
C ALA A 187 -19.27 -0.07 23.51
N ALA A 188 -18.20 -0.12 22.71
CA ALA A 188 -17.37 -1.31 22.58
C ALA A 188 -16.70 -1.71 23.91
N ASP A 189 -16.15 -0.74 24.66
CA ASP A 189 -15.53 -0.97 25.98
C ASP A 189 -16.58 -1.47 26.99
N SER A 190 -17.77 -0.87 27.01
CA SER A 190 -18.90 -1.30 27.87
C SER A 190 -19.37 -2.73 27.55
N ALA A 191 -19.20 -3.19 26.30
CA ALA A 191 -19.46 -4.57 25.88
C ALA A 191 -18.28 -5.53 26.17
N GLY A 192 -17.24 -5.08 26.89
CA GLY A 192 -16.07 -5.89 27.27
C GLY A 192 -15.01 -6.03 26.19
N ILE A 193 -15.04 -5.19 25.14
CA ILE A 193 -14.01 -5.22 24.09
C ILE A 193 -12.87 -4.29 24.49
N ASN A 194 -11.65 -4.81 24.50
CA ASN A 194 -10.47 -3.98 24.77
C ASN A 194 -10.14 -3.10 23.56
N VAL A 195 -10.55 -1.82 23.62
CA VAL A 195 -10.37 -0.83 22.55
C VAL A 195 -8.91 -0.57 22.23
N TYR A 196 -8.02 -0.53 23.28
CA TYR A 196 -6.59 -0.33 23.07
C TYR A 196 -5.98 -1.43 22.20
N VAL A 197 -6.27 -2.70 22.52
CA VAL A 197 -5.78 -3.84 21.75
C VAL A 197 -6.30 -3.80 20.31
N MET A 198 -7.56 -3.46 20.11
CA MET A 198 -8.14 -3.37 18.74
C MET A 198 -7.49 -2.25 17.92
N ARG A 199 -7.23 -1.08 18.52
CA ARG A 199 -6.53 0.04 17.86
C ARG A 199 -5.10 -0.32 17.51
N TYR A 200 -4.34 -0.92 18.44
CA TYR A 200 -2.99 -1.43 18.17
C TYR A 200 -2.98 -2.43 17.02
N THR A 201 -3.87 -3.41 17.06
CA THR A 201 -3.96 -4.44 16.01
C THR A 201 -4.27 -3.83 14.65
N GLY A 202 -5.19 -2.85 14.59
CA GLY A 202 -5.51 -2.14 13.36
C GLY A 202 -4.29 -1.41 12.75
N VAL A 203 -3.53 -0.71 13.59
CA VAL A 203 -2.31 0.01 13.17
C VAL A 203 -1.18 -0.96 12.78
N ILE A 204 -1.01 -2.06 13.51
CA ILE A 204 0.01 -3.10 13.19
C ILE A 204 -0.30 -3.74 11.83
N ILE A 205 -1.56 -4.13 11.57
CA ILE A 205 -1.96 -4.66 10.26
C ILE A 205 -1.73 -3.62 9.17
N SER A 206 -2.05 -2.35 9.44
CA SER A 206 -1.80 -1.25 8.51
C SER A 206 -0.32 -1.11 8.19
N GLY A 207 0.55 -1.15 9.21
CA GLY A 207 2.00 -1.10 9.03
C GLY A 207 2.56 -2.28 8.26
N ALA A 208 2.09 -3.49 8.56
CA ALA A 208 2.46 -4.71 7.84
C ALA A 208 2.14 -4.61 6.33
N LEU A 209 0.93 -4.18 6.01
CA LEU A 209 0.47 -4.05 4.63
C LEU A 209 1.13 -2.86 3.91
N ALA A 210 1.37 -1.75 4.59
CA ALA A 210 2.08 -0.61 4.01
C ALA A 210 3.55 -0.95 3.73
N GLY A 211 4.25 -1.61 4.65
CA GLY A 211 5.63 -2.07 4.43
C GLY A 211 5.73 -3.03 3.25
N LEU A 212 4.84 -4.02 3.18
CA LEU A 212 4.73 -4.92 2.03
C LEU A 212 4.45 -4.16 0.74
N GLY A 213 3.49 -3.23 0.75
CA GLY A 213 3.11 -2.43 -0.41
C GLY A 213 4.28 -1.61 -0.97
N GLY A 214 5.19 -1.14 -0.11
CA GLY A 214 6.42 -0.47 -0.52
C GLY A 214 7.34 -1.38 -1.35
N LEU A 215 7.61 -2.60 -0.89
CA LEU A 215 8.41 -3.58 -1.64
C LEU A 215 7.72 -3.97 -2.96
N VAL A 216 6.41 -4.23 -2.91
CA VAL A 216 5.59 -4.61 -4.08
C VAL A 216 5.58 -3.50 -5.14
N PHE A 217 5.68 -2.24 -4.73
CA PHE A 217 5.80 -1.11 -5.65
C PHE A 217 7.17 -1.05 -6.32
N VAL A 218 8.26 -1.16 -5.56
CA VAL A 218 9.63 -0.95 -6.06
C VAL A 218 10.06 -2.06 -7.03
N ILE A 219 9.75 -3.32 -6.74
CA ILE A 219 10.23 -4.46 -7.54
C ILE A 219 9.87 -4.37 -9.03
N PRO A 220 8.62 -4.10 -9.46
CA PRO A 220 8.29 -4.02 -10.87
C PRO A 220 8.61 -2.67 -11.51
N THR A 221 8.82 -1.61 -10.73
CA THR A 221 8.92 -0.23 -11.25
C THR A 221 10.36 0.29 -11.32
N SER A 222 11.30 -0.34 -10.63
CA SER A 222 12.68 0.14 -10.53
C SER A 222 13.69 -0.99 -10.58
N ILE A 223 14.92 -0.66 -10.96
CA ILE A 223 16.09 -1.56 -10.92
C ILE A 223 17.00 -1.25 -9.72
N GLU A 224 16.74 -0.15 -9.07
CA GLU A 224 17.43 0.33 -7.86
C GLU A 224 16.42 1.00 -6.94
N PHE A 225 16.63 0.90 -5.65
CA PHE A 225 15.81 1.59 -4.67
C PHE A 225 16.41 2.97 -4.39
N ASN A 226 15.63 4.00 -4.67
CA ASN A 226 15.79 5.34 -4.10
C ASN A 226 14.91 5.42 -2.85
N PRO A 227 15.31 6.16 -1.79
CA PRO A 227 14.54 6.29 -0.55
C PRO A 227 13.22 7.08 -0.71
N GLU A 228 12.43 6.70 -1.70
CA GLU A 228 11.12 7.28 -2.01
C GLU A 228 10.19 6.24 -2.66
N VAL A 229 8.89 6.44 -2.54
CA VAL A 229 7.85 5.65 -3.20
C VAL A 229 6.90 6.52 -4.00
N SER A 230 7.40 7.66 -4.48
CA SER A 230 6.70 8.56 -5.43
C SER A 230 5.28 8.97 -5.01
N GLY A 231 5.02 9.14 -3.70
CA GLY A 231 3.71 9.56 -3.19
C GLY A 231 2.65 8.45 -3.17
N TYR A 232 3.04 7.19 -3.33
CA TYR A 232 2.09 6.07 -3.40
C TYR A 232 1.31 5.84 -2.11
N GLY A 233 1.89 6.12 -0.95
CA GLY A 233 1.17 6.06 0.32
C GLY A 233 0.06 7.10 0.42
N PHE A 234 0.31 8.32 -0.05
CA PHE A 234 -0.73 9.36 -0.13
C PHE A 234 -1.79 9.03 -1.18
N LEU A 235 -1.40 8.47 -2.32
CA LEU A 235 -2.35 7.99 -3.33
C LEU A 235 -3.20 6.83 -2.79
N ALA A 236 -2.65 5.97 -1.96
CA ALA A 236 -3.38 4.89 -1.30
C ALA A 236 -4.42 5.44 -0.29
N LEU A 237 -4.14 6.56 0.39
CA LEU A 237 -5.15 7.25 1.21
C LEU A 237 -6.30 7.78 0.33
N ALA A 238 -6.00 8.32 -0.85
CA ALA A 238 -7.05 8.70 -1.79
C ALA A 238 -7.88 7.48 -2.21
N VAL A 239 -7.24 6.36 -2.56
CA VAL A 239 -7.91 5.09 -2.89
C VAL A 239 -8.80 4.61 -1.75
N LEU A 240 -8.36 4.74 -0.50
CA LEU A 240 -9.14 4.39 0.70
C LEU A 240 -10.40 5.26 0.82
N ILE A 241 -10.26 6.58 0.69
CA ILE A 241 -11.37 7.53 0.77
C ILE A 241 -12.38 7.27 -0.36
N PHE A 242 -11.92 7.07 -1.60
CA PHE A 242 -12.77 6.71 -2.73
C PHE A 242 -13.46 5.37 -2.55
N GLY A 243 -12.73 4.41 -2.01
CA GLY A 243 -13.25 3.11 -1.66
C GLY A 243 -14.24 3.12 -0.50
N GLN A 244 -14.45 4.29 0.15
CA GLN A 244 -15.41 4.46 1.26
C GLN A 244 -15.20 3.38 2.35
N TRP A 245 -13.95 3.06 2.67
CA TRP A 245 -13.58 2.04 3.66
C TRP A 245 -14.22 0.66 3.41
N LYS A 246 -14.55 0.34 2.14
CA LYS A 246 -15.12 -0.97 1.73
C LYS A 246 -14.15 -1.69 0.80
N PRO A 247 -13.69 -2.92 1.11
CA PRO A 247 -12.68 -3.63 0.31
C PRO A 247 -12.98 -3.71 -1.18
N GLY A 248 -14.23 -4.06 -1.57
CA GLY A 248 -14.59 -4.14 -2.98
C GLY A 248 -14.53 -2.80 -3.72
N ARG A 249 -14.87 -1.69 -3.06
CA ARG A 249 -14.73 -0.35 -3.64
C ARG A 249 -13.29 0.11 -3.65
N ILE A 250 -12.49 -0.26 -2.64
CA ILE A 250 -11.03 -0.02 -2.60
C ILE A 250 -10.36 -0.73 -3.77
N LEU A 251 -10.76 -1.97 -4.08
CA LEU A 251 -10.28 -2.70 -5.25
C LEU A 251 -10.55 -1.91 -6.54
N ALA A 252 -11.78 -1.50 -6.75
CA ALA A 252 -12.16 -0.73 -7.94
C ALA A 252 -11.40 0.60 -8.05
N ALA A 253 -11.26 1.33 -6.93
CA ALA A 253 -10.50 2.57 -6.87
C ALA A 253 -9.00 2.34 -7.15
N ALA A 254 -8.39 1.29 -6.57
CA ALA A 254 -6.99 0.94 -6.81
C ALA A 254 -6.72 0.64 -8.29
N PHE A 255 -7.62 -0.10 -8.94
CA PHE A 255 -7.50 -0.37 -10.38
C PHE A 255 -7.72 0.89 -11.24
N PHE A 256 -8.65 1.75 -10.86
CA PHE A 256 -8.85 3.02 -11.54
C PHE A 256 -7.59 3.90 -11.49
N PHE A 257 -7.03 4.14 -10.28
CA PHE A 257 -5.82 4.95 -10.14
C PHE A 257 -4.58 4.27 -10.73
N GLY A 258 -4.49 2.95 -10.61
CA GLY A 258 -3.43 2.16 -11.23
C GLY A 258 -3.46 2.26 -12.76
N LEU A 259 -4.65 2.22 -13.38
CA LEU A 259 -4.81 2.44 -14.81
C LEU A 259 -4.38 3.85 -15.23
N MET A 260 -4.80 4.88 -14.49
CA MET A 260 -4.38 6.26 -14.75
C MET A 260 -2.86 6.40 -14.66
N LYS A 261 -2.23 5.76 -13.68
CA LYS A 261 -0.78 5.73 -13.52
C LYS A 261 -0.09 4.95 -14.63
N ALA A 262 -0.64 3.81 -15.07
CA ALA A 262 -0.14 3.02 -16.18
C ALA A 262 -0.13 3.83 -17.47
N ILE A 263 -1.23 4.51 -17.79
CA ILE A 263 -1.33 5.41 -18.95
C ILE A 263 -0.30 6.53 -18.83
N SER A 264 -0.23 7.19 -17.67
CA SER A 264 0.72 8.27 -17.39
C SER A 264 2.19 7.85 -17.51
N SER A 265 2.53 6.62 -17.16
CA SER A 265 3.91 6.11 -17.23
C SER A 265 4.27 5.56 -18.61
N SER A 266 3.31 5.13 -19.38
CA SER A 266 3.50 4.44 -20.66
C SER A 266 3.17 5.28 -21.89
N TYR A 267 2.87 6.58 -21.71
CA TYR A 267 2.45 7.47 -22.82
C TYR A 267 3.42 7.47 -24.00
N SER A 268 4.72 7.40 -23.74
CA SER A 268 5.76 7.39 -24.78
C SER A 268 5.83 6.08 -25.59
N GLY A 269 5.27 4.99 -25.06
CA GLY A 269 5.16 3.69 -25.72
C GLY A 269 3.84 3.47 -26.48
N ILE A 270 2.92 4.43 -26.42
CA ILE A 270 1.63 4.36 -27.10
C ILE A 270 1.67 5.29 -28.32
N ASP A 271 1.71 4.72 -29.53
CA ASP A 271 1.90 5.46 -30.80
C ASP A 271 0.91 6.61 -30.94
N PHE A 272 -0.36 6.41 -30.62
CA PHE A 272 -1.39 7.47 -30.67
C PHE A 272 -1.06 8.65 -29.74
N MET A 273 -0.56 8.40 -28.53
CA MET A 273 -0.23 9.46 -27.57
C MET A 273 1.08 10.16 -27.91
N ARG A 274 1.99 9.47 -28.59
CA ARG A 274 3.27 10.04 -29.03
C ARG A 274 3.10 11.07 -30.15
N VAL A 275 2.10 10.90 -31.02
CA VAL A 275 1.82 11.80 -32.15
C VAL A 275 1.20 13.12 -31.69
N ILE A 276 0.52 13.13 -30.53
CA ILE A 276 -0.11 14.33 -30.00
C ILE A 276 0.97 15.22 -29.34
N PRO A 277 1.12 16.49 -29.73
CA PRO A 277 2.16 17.38 -29.20
C PRO A 277 1.80 17.90 -27.79
N ILE A 278 1.54 16.98 -26.85
CA ILE A 278 1.28 17.31 -25.44
C ILE A 278 2.57 17.09 -24.63
N PRO A 279 3.04 18.10 -23.89
CA PRO A 279 4.20 17.96 -23.03
C PRO A 279 4.07 16.83 -22.02
N SER A 280 5.15 16.11 -21.76
CA SER A 280 5.18 14.91 -20.90
C SER A 280 4.66 15.14 -19.48
N TYR A 281 4.81 16.35 -18.94
CA TYR A 281 4.33 16.69 -17.61
C TYR A 281 2.79 16.67 -17.51
N ILE A 282 2.06 16.94 -18.58
CA ILE A 282 0.59 16.87 -18.59
C ILE A 282 0.13 15.42 -18.40
N TYR A 283 0.77 14.46 -19.09
CA TYR A 283 0.46 13.04 -18.88
C TYR A 283 0.75 12.60 -17.41
N LYS A 284 1.83 13.13 -16.80
CA LYS A 284 2.15 12.86 -15.38
C LYS A 284 1.12 13.45 -14.41
N MET A 285 0.38 14.47 -14.81
CA MET A 285 -0.70 15.08 -14.00
C MET A 285 -2.01 14.28 -14.03
N VAL A 286 -2.21 13.38 -15.00
CA VAL A 286 -3.47 12.63 -15.18
C VAL A 286 -3.97 11.96 -13.88
N PRO A 287 -3.16 11.22 -13.10
CA PRO A 287 -3.64 10.61 -11.85
C PRO A 287 -4.13 11.64 -10.82
N TYR A 288 -3.46 12.78 -10.74
CA TYR A 288 -3.81 13.85 -9.77
C TYR A 288 -5.08 14.58 -10.19
N ILE A 289 -5.22 14.89 -11.48
CA ILE A 289 -6.45 15.50 -12.04
C ILE A 289 -7.63 14.54 -11.83
N ALA A 290 -7.46 13.26 -12.16
CA ALA A 290 -8.47 12.25 -11.89
C ALA A 290 -8.87 12.19 -10.42
N THR A 291 -7.91 12.32 -9.50
CA THR A 291 -8.17 12.39 -8.05
C THR A 291 -9.07 13.58 -7.71
N LEU A 292 -8.76 14.77 -8.20
CA LEU A 292 -9.54 15.98 -7.93
C LEU A 292 -10.97 15.87 -8.48
N ILE A 293 -11.13 15.37 -9.70
CA ILE A 293 -12.45 15.17 -10.33
C ILE A 293 -13.30 14.22 -9.48
N VAL A 294 -12.75 13.06 -9.12
CA VAL A 294 -13.51 12.06 -8.38
C VAL A 294 -13.82 12.57 -6.95
N LEU A 295 -12.90 13.32 -6.28
CA LEU A 295 -13.16 13.99 -5.00
C LEU A 295 -14.34 14.96 -5.07
N ALA A 296 -14.42 15.77 -6.12
CA ALA A 296 -15.52 16.72 -6.30
C ALA A 296 -16.89 16.04 -6.34
N PHE A 297 -16.97 14.81 -6.90
CA PHE A 297 -18.23 14.06 -6.99
C PHE A 297 -18.49 13.15 -5.77
N SER A 298 -17.46 12.71 -5.05
CA SER A 298 -17.58 11.71 -3.98
C SER A 298 -17.76 12.30 -2.57
N SER A 299 -17.56 13.59 -2.38
CA SER A 299 -17.47 14.22 -1.04
C SER A 299 -18.78 14.21 -0.24
N LYS A 300 -19.95 14.12 -0.89
CA LYS A 300 -21.26 14.29 -0.24
C LYS A 300 -21.73 13.12 0.66
N LYS A 301 -21.08 11.94 0.65
CA LYS A 301 -21.50 10.75 1.43
C LYS A 301 -20.29 9.97 1.96
N SER A 302 -19.44 10.64 2.75
CA SER A 302 -18.32 9.94 3.40
C SER A 302 -18.85 8.91 4.41
N GLN A 303 -18.28 7.68 4.37
CA GLN A 303 -18.55 6.60 5.32
C GLN A 303 -17.34 6.35 6.24
N ALA A 304 -16.60 7.42 6.56
CA ALA A 304 -15.51 7.34 7.52
C ALA A 304 -16.05 6.89 8.89
N PRO A 305 -15.29 6.09 9.64
CA PRO A 305 -15.67 5.72 11.00
C PRO A 305 -15.80 6.97 11.88
N GLN A 306 -16.85 7.05 12.71
CA GLN A 306 -17.18 8.27 13.49
C GLN A 306 -16.09 8.65 14.48
N SER A 307 -15.40 7.69 15.08
CA SER A 307 -14.33 7.91 16.06
C SER A 307 -12.93 7.89 15.46
N ALA A 308 -12.79 7.93 14.12
CA ALA A 308 -11.49 8.02 13.48
C ALA A 308 -10.80 9.34 13.86
N GLY A 309 -9.54 9.26 14.30
CA GLY A 309 -8.77 10.42 14.73
C GLY A 309 -9.03 10.91 16.15
N ILE A 310 -10.05 10.37 16.82
CA ILE A 310 -10.40 10.77 18.19
C ILE A 310 -9.69 9.85 19.19
N PRO A 311 -8.86 10.37 20.10
CA PRO A 311 -8.27 9.57 21.17
C PRO A 311 -9.34 8.94 22.04
N PHE A 312 -9.15 7.64 22.37
CA PHE A 312 -10.04 6.96 23.30
C PHE A 312 -9.61 7.22 24.74
N ASP A 313 -10.56 7.60 25.57
CA ASP A 313 -10.38 7.78 27.01
C ASP A 313 -11.43 6.98 27.77
N LYS A 314 -10.96 5.99 28.57
CA LYS A 314 -11.83 5.13 29.36
C LYS A 314 -12.56 5.88 30.48
N GLY A 315 -12.01 7.01 30.95
CA GLY A 315 -12.58 7.85 31.99
C GLY A 315 -13.66 8.84 31.52
N ARG A 316 -13.77 9.10 30.23
CA ARG A 316 -14.82 9.95 29.65
C ARG A 316 -16.04 9.09 29.31
N ARG A 317 -16.98 9.04 30.24
CA ARG A 317 -18.33 8.51 30.01
C ARG A 317 -19.27 9.65 29.65
#